data_b589f36bb391d35e93c7899100e36a93
#
_entry.id   b589f36bb391d35e93c7899100e36a93
#
_cell.length_a   1.000
_cell.length_b   1.000
_cell.length_c   1.000
_cell.angle_alpha   90.00
_cell.angle_beta   90.00
_cell.angle_gamma   90.00
#
_symmetry.space_group_name_H-M   'P 1'
#
loop_
_entity.id
_entity.type
_entity.pdbx_description
1 polymer ?
#
loop_
_entity_poly.entity_id
_entity_poly.type
_entity_poly.pdbx_seq_one_letter_code
_entity_poly.pdbx_strand_id
1 'polypeptide(L)'
;MHNSYTARKEGTSSTGSAIRGYSSTPGVGVQALAVTPGNVSPEDLISEVTDGVLVQGVSGLHSGVNPVSGDFSTGAEGLRIRNGELAEPVREFTIASTIQKMLSGVTGIGNDLQWLPMRSAGVTLVIGELTVSGA
;
A
#
# COMPACT_ATOMS: atom_id res chain seq x y z
N MET A 1 -7.03 -15.53 8.69
CA MET A 1 -8.42 -14.99 8.74
C MET A 1 -9.39 -16.10 8.41
N HIS A 2 -10.44 -16.28 9.23
CA HIS A 2 -11.43 -17.33 9.06
C HIS A 2 -12.85 -16.82 9.22
N ASN A 3 -13.77 -17.30 8.38
CA ASN A 3 -15.19 -17.28 8.67
C ASN A 3 -15.56 -18.59 9.43
N SER A 4 -16.81 -18.76 9.82
CA SER A 4 -17.25 -19.95 10.56
C SER A 4 -17.07 -21.26 9.79
N TYR A 5 -17.14 -21.23 8.46
CA TYR A 5 -16.95 -22.41 7.61
C TYR A 5 -15.48 -22.81 7.53
N THR A 6 -14.59 -21.86 7.19
CA THR A 6 -13.16 -22.16 7.09
C THR A 6 -12.55 -22.50 8.44
N ALA A 7 -12.98 -21.83 9.52
CA ALA A 7 -12.56 -22.14 10.88
C ALA A 7 -12.89 -23.60 11.27
N ARG A 8 -14.11 -24.03 10.99
CA ARG A 8 -14.52 -25.43 11.25
C ARG A 8 -13.70 -26.43 10.41
N LYS A 9 -13.45 -26.12 9.13
CA LYS A 9 -12.69 -26.99 8.23
C LYS A 9 -11.23 -27.17 8.68
N GLU A 10 -10.65 -26.13 9.27
CA GLU A 10 -9.25 -26.11 9.73
C GLU A 10 -9.08 -26.39 11.22
N GLY A 11 -10.17 -26.70 11.93
CA GLY A 11 -10.13 -27.03 13.38
C GLY A 11 -9.73 -25.83 14.27
N THR A 12 -10.02 -24.59 13.83
CA THR A 12 -9.68 -23.37 14.54
C THR A 12 -10.93 -22.51 14.85
N SER A 13 -10.75 -21.35 15.46
CA SER A 13 -11.83 -20.42 15.76
C SER A 13 -12.05 -19.39 14.66
N SER A 14 -13.31 -18.99 14.46
CA SER A 14 -13.62 -17.89 13.53
C SER A 14 -13.02 -16.57 14.02
N THR A 15 -12.43 -15.82 13.10
CA THR A 15 -11.91 -14.47 13.35
C THR A 15 -12.91 -13.37 12.95
N GLY A 16 -14.16 -13.74 12.63
CA GLY A 16 -15.17 -12.78 12.20
C GLY A 16 -14.95 -12.20 10.80
N SER A 17 -14.06 -12.82 10.00
CA SER A 17 -13.64 -12.30 8.68
C SER A 17 -14.58 -12.72 7.54
N ALA A 18 -15.86 -12.95 7.81
CA ALA A 18 -16.83 -13.23 6.76
C ALA A 18 -17.17 -11.97 5.96
N ILE A 19 -17.05 -12.07 4.64
CA ILE A 19 -17.54 -11.05 3.70
C ILE A 19 -18.51 -11.68 2.71
N ARG A 20 -19.47 -10.91 2.24
CA ARG A 20 -20.46 -11.39 1.27
C ARG A 20 -20.83 -10.29 0.29
N GLY A 21 -20.75 -10.58 -0.98
CA GLY A 21 -21.38 -9.81 -2.03
C GLY A 21 -22.89 -10.08 -2.11
N TYR A 22 -23.61 -9.26 -2.83
CA TYR A 22 -25.09 -9.31 -2.93
C TYR A 22 -25.62 -10.69 -3.37
N SER A 23 -24.99 -11.32 -4.35
CA SER A 23 -25.40 -12.59 -4.94
C SER A 23 -24.41 -13.73 -4.75
N SER A 24 -23.51 -13.63 -3.78
CA SER A 24 -22.47 -14.65 -3.53
C SER A 24 -22.64 -15.35 -2.19
N THR A 25 -22.07 -16.55 -2.07
CA THR A 25 -21.89 -17.21 -0.79
C THR A 25 -20.87 -16.45 0.08
N PRO A 26 -20.95 -16.51 1.42
CA PRO A 26 -19.96 -15.88 2.29
C PRO A 26 -18.55 -16.40 2.03
N GLY A 27 -17.64 -15.50 1.71
CA GLY A 27 -16.20 -15.74 1.61
C GLY A 27 -15.43 -15.28 2.85
N VAL A 28 -14.11 -15.25 2.75
CA VAL A 28 -13.22 -14.68 3.76
C VAL A 28 -12.55 -13.44 3.18
N GLY A 29 -12.51 -12.37 3.93
CA GLY A 29 -11.84 -11.15 3.48
C GLY A 29 -11.60 -10.15 4.60
N VAL A 30 -10.88 -9.11 4.28
CA VAL A 30 -10.54 -8.00 5.17
C VAL A 30 -11.77 -7.12 5.35
N GLN A 31 -12.10 -6.79 6.60
CA GLN A 31 -13.18 -5.85 6.92
C GLN A 31 -12.66 -4.44 7.25
N ALA A 32 -11.45 -4.36 7.78
CA ALA A 32 -10.72 -3.13 8.00
C ALA A 32 -9.23 -3.43 7.83
N LEU A 33 -8.53 -2.65 7.03
CA LEU A 33 -7.12 -2.82 6.76
C LEU A 33 -6.37 -1.56 7.16
N ALA A 34 -5.39 -1.74 8.05
CA ALA A 34 -4.45 -0.70 8.42
C ALA A 34 -3.06 -1.31 8.63
N VAL A 35 -2.03 -0.57 8.27
CA VAL A 35 -0.67 -0.84 8.72
C VAL A 35 -0.51 -0.21 10.10
N THR A 36 0.12 -0.91 11.03
CA THR A 36 0.45 -0.32 12.34
C THR A 36 1.37 0.88 12.13
N PRO A 37 1.00 2.09 12.58
CA PRO A 37 1.83 3.27 12.39
C PRO A 37 3.15 3.15 13.14
N GLY A 38 4.18 3.81 12.61
CA GLY A 38 5.45 4.02 13.27
C GLY A 38 5.41 5.19 14.27
N ASN A 39 6.58 5.64 14.68
CA ASN A 39 6.74 6.77 15.60
C ASN A 39 7.41 7.99 14.95
N VAL A 40 7.77 7.90 13.66
CA VAL A 40 8.52 8.91 12.92
C VAL A 40 7.54 9.75 12.08
N SER A 41 7.75 11.05 12.04
CA SER A 41 6.91 11.92 11.21
C SER A 41 7.21 11.72 9.72
N PRO A 42 6.26 12.00 8.81
CA PRO A 42 6.53 11.97 7.37
C PRO A 42 7.68 12.90 6.96
N GLU A 43 7.81 14.06 7.60
CA GLU A 43 8.86 15.03 7.34
C GLU A 43 10.24 14.46 7.71
N ASP A 44 10.33 13.79 8.86
CA ASP A 44 11.58 13.15 9.28
C ASP A 44 11.95 11.98 8.37
N LEU A 45 10.95 11.19 7.93
CA LEU A 45 11.18 10.11 6.95
C LEU A 45 11.70 10.66 5.61
N ILE A 46 11.16 11.78 5.13
CA ILE A 46 11.62 12.45 3.91
C ILE A 46 13.05 12.94 4.09
N SER A 47 13.40 13.49 5.26
CA SER A 47 14.74 14.04 5.53
C SER A 47 15.85 13.00 5.42
N GLU A 48 15.55 11.72 5.59
CA GLU A 48 16.49 10.62 5.47
C GLU A 48 16.70 10.14 4.02
N VAL A 49 15.86 10.58 3.08
CA VAL A 49 15.92 10.16 1.67
C VAL A 49 16.88 11.04 0.89
N THR A 50 18.01 10.49 0.45
CA THR A 50 19.00 11.24 -0.36
C THR A 50 18.48 11.54 -1.76
N ASP A 51 17.85 10.55 -2.43
CA ASP A 51 17.27 10.68 -3.76
C ASP A 51 16.06 9.78 -3.87
N GLY A 52 14.90 10.35 -4.20
CA GLY A 52 13.65 9.61 -4.24
C GLY A 52 12.48 10.41 -4.80
N VAL A 53 11.29 9.85 -4.68
CA VAL A 53 10.03 10.50 -5.07
C VAL A 53 8.99 10.29 -3.98
N LEU A 54 8.40 11.37 -3.50
CA LEU A 54 7.17 11.32 -2.72
C LEU A 54 5.99 11.12 -3.68
N VAL A 55 5.48 9.91 -3.77
CA VAL A 55 4.29 9.60 -4.59
C VAL A 55 3.06 10.13 -3.89
N GLN A 56 2.33 11.03 -4.53
CA GLN A 56 1.10 11.63 -4.00
C GLN A 56 -0.16 11.09 -4.68
N GLY A 57 -0.02 10.59 -5.90
CA GLY A 57 -1.12 10.03 -6.66
C GLY A 57 -0.68 8.86 -7.53
N VAL A 58 -1.59 7.90 -7.72
CA VAL A 58 -1.41 6.79 -8.65
C VAL A 58 -2.63 6.68 -9.56
N SER A 59 -2.41 6.30 -10.80
CA SER A 59 -3.44 6.15 -11.82
C SER A 59 -3.34 4.80 -12.51
N GLY A 60 -4.47 4.30 -13.04
CA GLY A 60 -4.49 3.04 -13.79
C GLY A 60 -4.46 1.78 -12.93
N LEU A 61 -4.77 1.84 -11.64
CA LEU A 61 -4.80 0.67 -10.75
C LEU A 61 -5.70 -0.47 -11.26
N HIS A 62 -6.81 -0.14 -11.95
CA HIS A 62 -7.76 -1.13 -12.47
C HIS A 62 -7.20 -2.02 -13.59
N SER A 63 -6.18 -1.55 -14.29
CA SER A 63 -5.52 -2.26 -15.40
C SER A 63 -4.05 -2.60 -15.13
N GLY A 64 -3.41 -1.86 -14.25
CA GLY A 64 -1.99 -1.98 -13.93
C GLY A 64 -1.68 -2.93 -12.76
N VAL A 65 -2.68 -3.57 -12.17
CA VAL A 65 -2.48 -4.48 -11.03
C VAL A 65 -3.04 -5.86 -11.32
N ASN A 66 -2.20 -6.88 -11.17
CA ASN A 66 -2.63 -8.28 -11.25
C ASN A 66 -2.83 -8.83 -9.81
N PRO A 67 -4.09 -9.07 -9.38
CA PRO A 67 -4.35 -9.54 -8.02
C PRO A 67 -3.89 -10.98 -7.75
N VAL A 68 -3.56 -11.75 -8.79
CA VAL A 68 -3.12 -13.14 -8.65
C VAL A 68 -1.61 -13.22 -8.45
N SER A 69 -0.83 -12.57 -9.30
CA SER A 69 0.64 -12.55 -9.20
C SER A 69 1.16 -11.49 -8.22
N GLY A 70 0.37 -10.44 -7.97
CA GLY A 70 0.79 -9.28 -7.19
C GLY A 70 1.60 -8.26 -8.00
N ASP A 71 1.76 -8.49 -9.30
CA ASP A 71 2.45 -7.53 -10.16
C ASP A 71 1.65 -6.23 -10.28
N PHE A 72 2.34 -5.11 -10.25
CA PHE A 72 1.75 -3.83 -10.57
C PHE A 72 2.70 -2.96 -11.42
N SER A 73 2.07 -2.17 -12.27
CA SER A 73 2.72 -1.13 -13.07
C SER A 73 1.69 -0.02 -13.26
N THR A 74 1.86 1.09 -12.57
CA THR A 74 0.86 2.16 -12.52
C THR A 74 1.49 3.50 -12.80
N GLY A 75 0.74 4.39 -13.45
CA GLY A 75 1.13 5.79 -13.56
C GLY A 75 1.16 6.44 -12.17
N ALA A 76 2.08 7.37 -11.98
CA ALA A 76 2.23 8.09 -10.73
C ALA A 76 2.56 9.57 -10.94
N GLU A 77 2.26 10.36 -9.92
CA GLU A 77 2.63 11.76 -9.79
C GLU A 77 3.05 12.07 -8.36
N GLY A 78 3.89 13.08 -8.19
CA GLY A 78 4.36 13.46 -6.87
C GLY A 78 5.43 14.52 -6.88
N LEU A 79 6.29 14.51 -5.88
CA LEU A 79 7.39 15.45 -5.71
C LEU A 79 8.73 14.71 -5.68
N ARG A 80 9.73 15.24 -6.35
CA ARG A 80 11.10 14.76 -6.22
C ARG A 80 11.61 15.03 -4.81
N ILE A 81 12.40 14.12 -4.26
CA ILE A 81 13.16 14.33 -3.02
C ILE A 81 14.64 14.38 -3.39
N ARG A 82 15.33 15.42 -2.93
CA ARG A 82 16.78 15.57 -3.09
C ARG A 82 17.41 15.96 -1.75
N ASN A 83 18.34 15.16 -1.27
CA ASN A 83 19.06 15.39 -0.02
C ASN A 83 18.13 15.71 1.16
N GLY A 84 17.04 14.97 1.29
CA GLY A 84 16.08 15.12 2.38
C GLY A 84 15.07 16.26 2.21
N GLU A 85 15.05 16.95 1.08
CA GLU A 85 14.14 18.05 0.81
C GLU A 85 13.22 17.77 -0.37
N LEU A 86 11.98 18.25 -0.28
CA LEU A 86 11.03 18.19 -1.40
C LEU A 86 11.47 19.21 -2.46
N ALA A 87 11.51 18.75 -3.71
CA ALA A 87 11.94 19.53 -4.86
C ALA A 87 10.80 19.66 -5.91
N GLU A 88 11.14 19.60 -7.18
CA GLU A 88 10.22 19.84 -8.29
C GLU A 88 9.10 18.78 -8.37
N PRO A 89 7.90 19.15 -8.87
CA PRO A 89 6.85 18.20 -9.14
C PRO A 89 7.23 17.29 -10.32
N VAL A 90 6.93 16.00 -10.18
CA VAL A 90 7.13 14.99 -11.22
C VAL A 90 5.78 14.38 -11.59
N ARG A 91 5.51 14.27 -12.89
CA ARG A 91 4.26 13.74 -13.45
C ARG A 91 4.54 12.73 -14.56
N GLU A 92 3.52 11.93 -14.87
CA GLU A 92 3.56 11.01 -16.02
C GLU A 92 4.71 10.00 -15.96
N PHE A 93 5.15 9.62 -14.77
CA PHE A 93 6.06 8.51 -14.59
C PHE A 93 5.34 7.23 -14.19
N THR A 94 5.98 6.11 -14.42
CA THR A 94 5.46 4.79 -14.03
C THR A 94 6.26 4.23 -12.87
N ILE A 95 5.55 3.70 -11.88
CA ILE A 95 6.13 2.87 -10.83
C ILE A 95 5.73 1.41 -11.05
N ALA A 96 6.69 0.51 -10.96
CA ALA A 96 6.47 -0.92 -11.17
C ALA A 96 7.20 -1.77 -10.15
N SER A 97 6.54 -2.83 -9.69
CA SER A 97 7.09 -3.85 -8.78
C SER A 97 6.12 -5.02 -8.63
N THR A 98 6.29 -5.80 -7.58
CA THR A 98 5.25 -6.68 -7.03
C THR A 98 4.87 -6.20 -5.64
N ILE A 99 3.63 -6.47 -5.22
CA ILE A 99 3.15 -6.14 -3.87
C ILE A 99 4.04 -6.78 -2.79
N GLN A 100 4.49 -8.01 -3.04
CA GLN A 100 5.38 -8.73 -2.12
C GLN A 100 6.73 -8.02 -1.95
N LYS A 101 7.35 -7.58 -3.06
CA LYS A 101 8.63 -6.83 -3.01
C LYS A 101 8.45 -5.48 -2.34
N MET A 102 7.37 -4.76 -2.66
CA MET A 102 7.07 -3.49 -2.00
C MET A 102 6.97 -3.64 -0.49
N LEU A 103 6.15 -4.60 -0.02
CA LEU A 103 5.96 -4.81 1.42
C LEU A 103 7.24 -5.28 2.12
N SER A 104 8.05 -6.11 1.45
CA SER A 104 9.36 -6.53 1.98
C SER A 104 10.40 -5.41 1.96
N GLY A 105 10.25 -4.44 1.08
CA GLY A 105 11.14 -3.29 0.91
C GLY A 105 10.77 -2.07 1.77
N VAL A 106 9.78 -2.18 2.64
CA VAL A 106 9.43 -1.09 3.56
C VAL A 106 10.54 -0.91 4.59
N THR A 107 11.15 0.27 4.60
CA THR A 107 12.23 0.67 5.50
C THR A 107 11.81 1.67 6.56
N GLY A 108 10.70 2.39 6.34
CA GLY A 108 10.16 3.36 7.27
C GLY A 108 8.64 3.41 7.23
N ILE A 109 8.02 3.66 8.38
CA ILE A 109 6.56 3.79 8.55
C ILE A 109 6.28 5.06 9.34
N GLY A 110 5.45 5.93 8.79
CA GLY A 110 5.06 7.17 9.41
C GLY A 110 4.10 7.00 10.60
N ASN A 111 3.96 8.08 11.36
CA ASN A 111 3.00 8.16 12.48
C ASN A 111 1.66 8.80 12.09
N ASP A 112 1.46 9.04 10.80
CA ASP A 112 0.37 9.80 10.19
C ASP A 112 -0.82 8.95 9.74
N LEU A 113 -1.14 7.88 10.48
CA LEU A 113 -2.24 6.99 10.12
C LEU A 113 -3.56 7.75 9.99
N GLN A 114 -4.16 7.66 8.81
CA GLN A 114 -5.45 8.27 8.50
C GLN A 114 -6.44 7.24 7.99
N TRP A 115 -7.61 7.15 8.63
CA TRP A 115 -8.70 6.33 8.14
C TRP A 115 -9.38 6.96 6.93
N LEU A 116 -9.46 6.19 5.87
CA LEU A 116 -10.09 6.57 4.60
C LEU A 116 -11.51 5.97 4.53
N PRO A 117 -12.37 6.48 3.64
CA PRO A 117 -13.60 5.80 3.28
C PRO A 117 -13.33 4.35 2.84
N MET A 118 -14.33 3.46 2.98
CA MET A 118 -14.25 2.05 2.57
C MET A 118 -13.37 1.15 3.46
N ARG A 119 -13.19 1.50 4.74
CA ARG A 119 -12.58 0.63 5.76
C ARG A 119 -11.09 0.32 5.55
N SER A 120 -10.37 1.23 4.98
CA SER A 120 -8.92 1.18 4.89
C SER A 120 -8.29 2.39 5.55
N ALA A 121 -7.06 2.26 6.01
CA ALA A 121 -6.28 3.38 6.50
C ALA A 121 -5.00 3.50 5.69
N GLY A 122 -4.61 4.73 5.39
CA GLY A 122 -3.35 5.10 4.80
C GLY A 122 -2.34 5.54 5.87
N VAL A 123 -1.08 5.32 5.60
CA VAL A 123 0.05 5.80 6.38
C VAL A 123 1.22 6.01 5.43
N THR A 124 2.08 6.96 5.69
CA THR A 124 3.29 7.17 4.91
C THR A 124 4.23 5.97 5.06
N LEU A 125 4.70 5.43 3.93
CA LEU A 125 5.65 4.33 3.87
C LEU A 125 6.88 4.75 3.06
N VAL A 126 8.06 4.45 3.56
CA VAL A 126 9.30 4.51 2.79
C VAL A 126 9.58 3.12 2.23
N ILE A 127 9.69 3.04 0.92
CA ILE A 127 10.04 1.81 0.20
C ILE A 127 11.42 2.02 -0.40
N GLY A 128 12.37 1.16 -0.01
CA GLY A 128 13.77 1.36 -0.33
C GLY A 128 14.08 1.30 -1.82
N GLU A 129 13.34 0.51 -2.60
CA GLU A 129 13.59 0.36 -4.03
C GLU A 129 12.33 0.04 -4.82
N LEU A 130 12.11 0.78 -5.90
CA LEU A 130 11.07 0.54 -6.90
C LEU A 130 11.61 0.83 -8.30
N THR A 131 11.07 0.17 -9.31
CA THR A 131 11.36 0.55 -10.70
C THR A 131 10.55 1.80 -11.04
N VAL A 132 11.25 2.86 -11.45
CA VAL A 132 10.66 4.11 -11.92
C VAL A 132 11.08 4.33 -13.36
N SER A 133 10.14 4.70 -14.24
CA SER A 133 10.43 4.99 -15.64
C SER A 133 9.59 6.17 -16.13
N GLY A 134 10.15 6.97 -17.06
CA GLY A 134 9.48 8.12 -17.67
C GLY A 134 9.58 9.42 -16.86
N ALA A 135 10.44 9.48 -15.86
CA ALA A 135 10.67 10.71 -15.07
C ALA A 135 11.90 11.48 -15.55
#